data_06b5b4a7f255745ab1b518862c68c11f
#
_entry.id   06b5b4a7f255745ab1b518862c68c11f
#
_cell.length_a   1.000
_cell.length_b   1.000
_cell.length_c   1.000
_cell.angle_alpha   90.00
_cell.angle_beta   90.00
_cell.angle_gamma   90.00
#
_symmetry.space_group_name_H-M   'P 1'
#
loop_
_entity.id
_entity.type
_entity.pdbx_description
1 polymer ?
#
loop_
_entity_poly.entity_id
_entity_poly.type
_entity_poly.pdbx_seq_one_letter_code
_entity_poly.pdbx_strand_id
1 'polypeptide(L)'
;MYFDGYKDISILDITFDSGKAKGLSALLVRNRAFECVVVKDHALDIAHASFGGVGVSFISRNGLSYQKDTFPKSFEGGLLYTCGLDNVSNCVNGVYTHGTLHDTPAENVRYDVVDGTVYVSGYIATTGLFRHSLILHRKLCISCDGVTVIDRIENTRKVDADYCLLYHCNFGAPFLSDGGEVKVDYLTREGLTPLAKETQATASNIIFPIPNAEEVVYYHTVKDGRAEYVNRRLGIGVEITYDSDKLPYLLEWKSMAEDDYALGLESATTRFDTFRKTPINAKDTHEYIVNIKFNRFQVL
;
A
#
# COMPACT_ATOMS: atom_id res chain seq x y z
N MET A 1 4.59 -15.72 19.31
CA MET A 1 5.27 -16.55 18.27
C MET A 1 4.37 -17.72 17.90
N TYR A 2 4.17 -17.96 16.62
CA TYR A 2 3.50 -19.14 16.08
C TYR A 2 4.44 -19.83 15.09
N PHE A 3 4.47 -21.16 15.09
CA PHE A 3 5.28 -21.96 14.17
C PHE A 3 4.56 -23.27 13.87
N ASP A 4 4.32 -23.55 12.60
CA ASP A 4 3.80 -24.82 12.08
C ASP A 4 4.72 -25.30 10.93
N GLY A 5 5.70 -26.11 11.29
CA GLY A 5 6.69 -26.61 10.35
C GLY A 5 6.11 -27.51 9.24
N TYR A 6 4.97 -28.17 9.49
CA TYR A 6 4.32 -29.00 8.47
C TYR A 6 3.63 -28.16 7.39
N LYS A 7 3.10 -26.98 7.77
CA LYS A 7 2.43 -26.07 6.84
C LYS A 7 3.35 -24.98 6.31
N ASP A 8 4.59 -24.91 6.79
CA ASP A 8 5.55 -23.84 6.49
C ASP A 8 4.96 -22.43 6.78
N ILE A 9 4.37 -22.30 7.96
CA ILE A 9 3.77 -21.07 8.46
C ILE A 9 4.48 -20.67 9.75
N SER A 10 4.90 -19.42 9.84
CA SER A 10 5.44 -18.84 11.07
C SER A 10 5.06 -17.37 11.24
N ILE A 11 4.90 -16.97 12.49
CA ILE A 11 4.67 -15.58 12.90
C ILE A 11 5.62 -15.28 14.06
N LEU A 12 6.53 -14.36 13.83
CA LEU A 12 7.45 -13.87 14.86
C LEU A 12 7.09 -12.44 15.23
N ASP A 13 6.91 -12.19 16.50
CA ASP A 13 6.76 -10.85 17.05
C ASP A 13 8.17 -10.29 17.28
N ILE A 14 8.50 -9.19 16.65
CA ILE A 14 9.84 -8.60 16.65
C ILE A 14 9.79 -7.12 17.03
N THR A 15 10.91 -6.64 17.57
CA THR A 15 11.16 -5.20 17.79
C THR A 15 12.52 -4.88 17.21
N PHE A 16 12.60 -3.81 16.42
CA PHE A 16 13.87 -3.34 15.87
C PHE A 16 14.71 -2.70 16.99
N ASP A 17 15.95 -3.13 17.14
CA ASP A 17 16.82 -2.70 18.24
C ASP A 17 17.83 -1.62 17.88
N SER A 18 17.95 -1.28 16.60
CA SER A 18 18.97 -0.37 16.09
C SER A 18 18.53 0.44 14.88
N GLY A 19 19.32 1.45 14.50
CA GLY A 19 19.11 2.31 13.36
C GLY A 19 17.87 3.21 13.49
N LYS A 20 17.37 3.70 12.37
CA LYS A 20 16.17 4.58 12.31
C LYS A 20 14.90 3.84 12.79
N ALA A 21 14.84 2.54 12.58
CA ALA A 21 13.71 1.70 12.97
C ALA A 21 13.67 1.33 14.45
N LYS A 22 14.69 1.72 15.25
CA LYS A 22 14.78 1.33 16.66
C LYS A 22 13.51 1.68 17.43
N GLY A 23 12.90 0.65 18.03
CA GLY A 23 11.69 0.75 18.82
C GLY A 23 10.43 0.35 18.07
N LEU A 24 10.44 0.29 16.73
CA LEU A 24 9.29 -0.20 15.96
C LEU A 24 9.02 -1.67 16.26
N SER A 25 7.75 -2.00 16.44
CA SER A 25 7.25 -3.36 16.66
C SER A 25 6.61 -3.89 15.38
N ALA A 26 6.91 -5.12 15.01
CA ALA A 26 6.39 -5.73 13.80
C ALA A 26 6.12 -7.22 13.98
N LEU A 27 5.37 -7.78 13.03
CA LEU A 27 5.22 -9.21 12.84
C LEU A 27 5.96 -9.62 11.56
N LEU A 28 6.93 -10.51 11.70
CA LEU A 28 7.50 -11.23 10.56
C LEU A 28 6.62 -12.45 10.30
N VAL A 29 5.90 -12.42 9.18
CA VAL A 29 4.95 -13.46 8.79
C VAL A 29 5.51 -14.20 7.58
N ARG A 30 5.58 -15.53 7.68
CA ARG A 30 5.84 -16.42 6.56
C ARG A 30 4.64 -17.33 6.37
N ASN A 31 4.15 -17.41 5.16
CA ASN A 31 3.15 -18.38 4.74
C ASN A 31 3.58 -18.99 3.41
N ARG A 32 4.35 -20.09 3.50
CA ARG A 32 4.91 -20.80 2.33
C ARG A 32 5.71 -19.87 1.41
N ALA A 33 5.18 -19.60 0.20
CA ALA A 33 5.87 -18.79 -0.79
C ALA A 33 5.84 -17.28 -0.49
N PHE A 34 4.89 -16.81 0.32
CA PHE A 34 4.74 -15.40 0.65
C PHE A 34 5.27 -15.09 2.06
N GLU A 35 6.16 -14.11 2.14
CA GLU A 35 6.71 -13.60 3.40
C GLU A 35 6.51 -12.09 3.45
N CYS A 36 6.18 -11.56 4.64
CA CYS A 36 6.03 -10.11 4.80
C CYS A 36 6.33 -9.64 6.24
N VAL A 37 6.64 -8.34 6.35
CA VAL A 37 6.82 -7.63 7.61
C VAL A 37 5.64 -6.68 7.78
N VAL A 38 4.77 -6.95 8.75
CA VAL A 38 3.63 -6.12 9.13
C VAL A 38 4.04 -5.23 10.29
N VAL A 39 4.09 -3.92 10.11
CA VAL A 39 4.55 -2.96 11.13
C VAL A 39 3.38 -2.50 11.98
N LYS A 40 3.42 -2.83 13.29
CA LYS A 40 2.33 -2.48 14.21
C LYS A 40 2.23 -0.98 14.45
N ASP A 41 3.36 -0.30 14.46
CA ASP A 41 3.44 1.15 14.69
C ASP A 41 3.12 1.98 13.45
N HIS A 42 2.98 1.33 12.29
CA HIS A 42 2.58 1.93 11.02
C HIS A 42 1.25 1.32 10.52
N ALA A 43 0.17 1.54 11.27
CA ALA A 43 -1.20 1.16 10.90
C ALA A 43 -1.38 -0.31 10.44
N LEU A 44 -0.52 -1.25 10.85
CA LEU A 44 -0.43 -2.60 10.30
C LEU A 44 -0.11 -2.63 8.79
N ASP A 45 0.53 -1.62 8.25
CA ASP A 45 1.02 -1.61 6.88
C ASP A 45 2.16 -2.63 6.68
N ILE A 46 2.43 -2.96 5.42
CA ILE A 46 3.39 -4.01 5.06
C ILE A 46 4.65 -3.36 4.49
N ALA A 47 5.67 -3.25 5.32
CA ALA A 47 6.92 -2.60 4.96
C ALA A 47 7.76 -3.39 3.96
N HIS A 48 7.79 -4.71 4.08
CA HIS A 48 8.55 -5.57 3.19
C HIS A 48 7.75 -6.81 2.84
N ALA A 49 7.90 -7.27 1.60
CA ALA A 49 7.35 -8.56 1.17
C ALA A 49 8.24 -9.24 0.15
N SER A 50 8.19 -10.57 0.15
CA SER A 50 8.79 -11.43 -0.87
C SER A 50 7.83 -12.52 -1.30
N PHE A 51 7.95 -12.95 -2.56
CA PHE A 51 7.19 -14.06 -3.11
C PHE A 51 8.10 -15.06 -3.80
N GLY A 52 8.09 -16.30 -3.30
CA GLY A 52 8.95 -17.37 -3.79
C GLY A 52 10.45 -17.04 -3.70
N GLY A 53 10.86 -16.31 -2.67
CA GLY A 53 12.25 -15.90 -2.44
C GLY A 53 12.68 -14.64 -3.23
N VAL A 54 11.77 -14.02 -3.99
CA VAL A 54 12.03 -12.77 -4.72
C VAL A 54 11.42 -11.60 -3.94
N GLY A 55 12.21 -10.57 -3.58
CA GLY A 55 11.70 -9.34 -3.03
C GLY A 55 10.75 -8.66 -4.01
N VAL A 56 9.53 -8.31 -3.56
CA VAL A 56 8.50 -7.75 -4.44
C VAL A 56 8.14 -6.31 -4.11
N SER A 57 8.35 -5.89 -2.88
CA SER A 57 8.06 -4.51 -2.44
C SER A 57 9.18 -3.53 -2.77
N PHE A 58 8.82 -2.30 -3.07
CA PHE A 58 9.77 -1.19 -3.11
C PHE A 58 10.14 -0.78 -1.68
N ILE A 59 11.43 -0.60 -1.45
CA ILE A 59 11.97 -0.03 -0.21
C ILE A 59 12.78 1.20 -0.61
N SER A 60 12.35 2.36 -0.14
CA SER A 60 13.06 3.61 -0.43
C SER A 60 14.38 3.71 0.36
N ARG A 61 15.26 4.61 -0.04
CA ARG A 61 16.51 4.92 0.68
C ARG A 61 16.29 5.47 2.09
N ASN A 62 15.08 5.95 2.40
CA ASN A 62 14.74 6.36 3.76
C ASN A 62 14.75 5.17 4.72
N GLY A 63 14.29 4.00 4.26
CA GLY A 63 14.09 2.82 5.08
C GLY A 63 13.01 3.02 6.14
N LEU A 64 12.79 2.00 6.94
CA LEU A 64 11.89 2.06 8.10
C LEU A 64 12.41 3.06 9.13
N SER A 65 11.54 3.94 9.66
CA SER A 65 11.90 4.92 10.68
C SER A 65 10.81 5.05 11.74
N TYR A 66 11.23 5.03 13.00
CA TYR A 66 10.38 5.38 14.13
C TYR A 66 10.11 6.89 14.19
N GLN A 67 11.08 7.70 13.73
CA GLN A 67 10.94 9.15 13.72
C GLN A 67 10.20 9.61 12.47
N LYS A 68 9.23 10.49 12.68
CA LYS A 68 8.42 11.10 11.62
C LYS A 68 9.06 12.41 11.16
N ASP A 69 9.10 12.62 9.85
CA ASP A 69 9.54 13.84 9.20
C ASP A 69 8.54 14.18 8.08
N THR A 70 8.89 15.07 7.17
CA THR A 70 8.10 15.33 5.96
C THR A 70 8.02 14.08 5.08
N PHE A 71 6.93 13.92 4.34
CA PHE A 71 6.70 12.74 3.52
C PHE A 71 7.92 12.33 2.66
N PRO A 72 8.60 13.22 1.91
CA PRO A 72 9.77 12.84 1.11
C PRO A 72 10.94 12.27 1.93
N LYS A 73 11.02 12.57 3.23
CA LYS A 73 12.07 12.07 4.12
C LYS A 73 11.66 10.86 4.95
N SER A 74 10.35 10.58 5.02
CA SER A 74 9.79 9.50 5.83
C SER A 74 9.21 8.38 4.98
N PHE A 75 8.84 8.64 3.73
CA PHE A 75 8.28 7.61 2.86
C PHE A 75 9.24 6.44 2.70
N GLU A 76 8.87 5.33 3.28
CA GLU A 76 9.70 4.12 3.31
C GLU A 76 9.42 3.18 2.14
N GLY A 77 8.31 3.41 1.42
CA GLY A 77 7.78 2.46 0.45
C GLY A 77 6.95 1.37 1.14
N GLY A 78 7.34 0.13 0.96
CA GLY A 78 6.60 -1.04 1.47
C GLY A 78 5.64 -1.61 0.43
N LEU A 79 5.20 -2.86 0.62
CA LEU A 79 4.16 -3.45 -0.23
C LEU A 79 2.84 -2.69 -0.07
N LEU A 80 2.55 -2.21 1.12
CA LEU A 80 1.38 -1.42 1.45
C LEU A 80 1.79 -0.25 2.34
N TYR A 81 1.46 0.95 1.92
CA TYR A 81 1.54 2.21 2.66
C TYR A 81 0.17 2.88 2.58
N THR A 82 -0.57 2.96 3.68
CA THR A 82 -1.94 3.45 3.66
C THR A 82 -2.01 4.94 3.98
N CYS A 83 -2.45 5.75 3.01
CA CYS A 83 -2.62 7.18 3.14
C CYS A 83 -4.03 7.54 3.61
N GLY A 84 -4.16 8.58 4.40
CA GLY A 84 -5.46 9.07 4.91
C GLY A 84 -5.41 9.27 6.43
N LEU A 85 -6.49 9.29 7.16
CA LEU A 85 -7.89 9.53 6.78
C LEU A 85 -8.19 11.02 6.63
N ASP A 86 -7.26 11.85 7.07
CA ASP A 86 -7.34 13.32 7.09
C ASP A 86 -6.89 13.94 5.77
N ASN A 87 -5.91 13.34 5.10
CA ASN A 87 -5.31 13.85 3.88
C ASN A 87 -4.71 12.76 2.99
N VAL A 88 -4.66 13.01 1.68
CA VAL A 88 -3.96 12.19 0.67
C VAL A 88 -3.33 13.14 -0.35
N SER A 89 -2.00 13.18 -0.39
CA SER A 89 -1.21 13.95 -1.37
C SER A 89 -1.56 15.43 -1.51
N ASN A 90 -2.05 16.06 -0.44
CA ASN A 90 -2.28 17.50 -0.46
C ASN A 90 -1.04 18.26 0.01
N CYS A 91 -0.78 19.39 -0.64
CA CYS A 91 0.25 20.33 -0.19
C CYS A 91 -0.38 21.32 0.81
N VAL A 92 -0.08 21.15 2.10
CA VAL A 92 -0.51 22.07 3.15
C VAL A 92 0.68 22.92 3.59
N ASN A 93 0.59 24.24 3.42
CA ASN A 93 1.67 25.17 3.75
C ASN A 93 3.03 24.83 3.09
N GLY A 94 3.01 24.37 1.85
CA GLY A 94 4.22 24.00 1.12
C GLY A 94 4.80 22.63 1.45
N VAL A 95 4.13 21.84 2.29
CA VAL A 95 4.54 20.49 2.67
C VAL A 95 3.54 19.47 2.10
N TYR A 96 4.03 18.55 1.29
CA TYR A 96 3.24 17.40 0.86
C TYR A 96 3.04 16.44 2.02
N THR A 97 1.83 15.93 2.17
CA THR A 97 1.48 14.95 3.20
C THR A 97 0.48 13.96 2.65
N HIS A 98 0.66 12.71 3.00
CA HIS A 98 -0.26 11.61 2.67
C HIS A 98 -1.18 11.24 3.85
N GLY A 99 -1.37 12.19 4.76
CA GLY A 99 -2.16 11.98 5.97
C GLY A 99 -1.34 11.41 7.11
N THR A 100 -2.03 11.11 8.20
CA THR A 100 -1.41 10.64 9.45
C THR A 100 -1.68 9.17 9.74
N LEU A 101 -2.46 8.49 8.90
CA LEU A 101 -2.91 7.12 9.14
C LEU A 101 -1.74 6.14 9.23
N HIS A 102 -0.85 6.14 8.23
CA HIS A 102 0.32 5.27 8.21
C HIS A 102 1.17 5.40 9.48
N ASP A 103 1.34 6.62 9.94
CA ASP A 103 2.15 6.94 11.12
C ASP A 103 1.44 6.73 12.46
N THR A 104 0.24 6.17 12.47
CA THR A 104 -0.54 5.92 13.69
C THR A 104 -0.41 4.46 14.09
N PRO A 105 0.10 4.16 15.30
CA PRO A 105 0.20 2.79 15.78
C PRO A 105 -1.15 2.10 15.87
N ALA A 106 -1.16 0.82 15.53
CA ALA A 106 -2.32 -0.04 15.72
C ALA A 106 -2.46 -0.49 17.17
N GLU A 107 -3.68 -0.52 17.65
CA GLU A 107 -4.02 -1.00 18.99
C GLU A 107 -4.71 -2.38 18.93
N ASN A 108 -4.64 -3.14 20.05
CA ASN A 108 -5.23 -4.46 20.18
C ASN A 108 -4.84 -5.43 19.05
N VAL A 109 -3.58 -5.40 18.64
CA VAL A 109 -3.07 -6.27 17.59
C VAL A 109 -3.16 -7.73 18.01
N ARG A 110 -3.83 -8.54 17.20
CA ARG A 110 -3.99 -9.99 17.38
C ARG A 110 -3.66 -10.72 16.10
N TYR A 111 -3.23 -11.97 16.22
CA TYR A 111 -3.07 -12.83 15.07
C TYR A 111 -3.54 -14.26 15.37
N ASP A 112 -3.97 -14.95 14.34
CA ASP A 112 -4.41 -16.35 14.38
C ASP A 112 -4.11 -17.03 13.05
N VAL A 113 -4.14 -18.35 13.03
CA VAL A 113 -3.97 -19.17 11.82
C VAL A 113 -5.13 -20.11 11.68
N VAL A 114 -5.93 -19.92 10.62
CA VAL A 114 -7.09 -20.76 10.34
C VAL A 114 -7.00 -21.23 8.89
N ASP A 115 -7.12 -22.52 8.67
CA ASP A 115 -7.12 -23.19 7.35
C ASP A 115 -5.96 -22.77 6.44
N GLY A 116 -4.77 -22.56 7.02
CA GLY A 116 -3.56 -22.18 6.29
C GLY A 116 -3.46 -20.69 5.92
N THR A 117 -4.38 -19.87 6.39
CA THR A 117 -4.34 -18.41 6.28
C THR A 117 -3.96 -17.78 7.61
N VAL A 118 -3.01 -16.85 7.59
CA VAL A 118 -2.66 -16.02 8.75
C VAL A 118 -3.56 -14.79 8.76
N TYR A 119 -4.25 -14.59 9.87
CA TYR A 119 -5.06 -13.40 10.13
C TYR A 119 -4.34 -12.50 11.10
N VAL A 120 -4.15 -11.24 10.74
CA VAL A 120 -3.65 -10.19 11.63
C VAL A 120 -4.71 -9.12 11.73
N SER A 121 -5.07 -8.66 12.92
CA SER A 121 -6.08 -7.63 13.09
C SER A 121 -5.73 -6.65 14.21
N GLY A 122 -6.23 -5.45 14.11
CA GLY A 122 -6.10 -4.37 15.08
C GLY A 122 -6.98 -3.19 14.66
N TYR A 123 -6.95 -2.12 15.44
CA TYR A 123 -7.60 -0.88 15.05
C TYR A 123 -6.64 0.31 15.16
N ILE A 124 -6.84 1.30 14.35
CA ILE A 124 -6.06 2.53 14.27
C ILE A 124 -7.00 3.70 14.55
N ALA A 125 -6.78 4.41 15.65
CA ALA A 125 -7.61 5.53 16.08
C ALA A 125 -7.02 6.86 15.57
N THR A 126 -7.60 7.40 14.50
CA THR A 126 -7.26 8.73 14.01
C THR A 126 -8.16 9.76 14.67
N THR A 127 -7.75 10.26 15.82
CA THR A 127 -8.56 11.17 16.63
C THR A 127 -7.85 12.49 16.87
N GLY A 128 -8.62 13.58 16.97
CA GLY A 128 -8.10 14.91 17.30
C GLY A 128 -9.03 15.66 18.24
N LEU A 129 -8.48 16.40 19.17
CA LEU A 129 -9.27 17.25 20.06
C LEU A 129 -10.09 18.25 19.25
N PHE A 130 -11.41 18.27 19.43
CA PHE A 130 -12.38 19.07 18.66
C PHE A 130 -12.40 18.78 17.14
N ARG A 131 -11.83 17.66 16.72
CA ARG A 131 -11.73 17.24 15.31
C ARG A 131 -12.53 15.97 15.05
N HIS A 132 -12.35 15.35 13.88
CA HIS A 132 -12.92 14.05 13.58
C HIS A 132 -12.43 12.98 14.56
N SER A 133 -13.22 11.94 14.71
CA SER A 133 -12.83 10.74 15.43
C SER A 133 -13.26 9.55 14.57
N LEU A 134 -12.32 9.09 13.76
CA LEU A 134 -12.49 7.94 12.90
C LEU A 134 -11.61 6.80 13.41
N ILE A 135 -12.14 5.60 13.41
CA ILE A 135 -11.39 4.40 13.74
C ILE A 135 -11.33 3.52 12.51
N LEU A 136 -10.13 3.15 12.09
CA LEU A 136 -9.91 2.13 11.09
C LEU A 136 -9.74 0.78 11.79
N HIS A 137 -10.65 -0.14 11.58
CA HIS A 137 -10.52 -1.54 11.97
C HIS A 137 -9.92 -2.30 10.80
N ARG A 138 -8.67 -2.76 10.95
CA ARG A 138 -7.95 -3.47 9.90
C ARG A 138 -7.85 -4.96 10.18
N LYS A 139 -8.07 -5.78 9.14
CA LYS A 139 -7.79 -7.20 9.14
C LYS A 139 -6.98 -7.55 7.88
N LEU A 140 -5.81 -8.12 8.07
CA LEU A 140 -4.99 -8.69 7.01
C LEU A 140 -5.22 -10.21 6.96
N CYS A 141 -5.55 -10.74 5.78
CA CYS A 141 -5.65 -12.17 5.53
C CYS A 141 -4.46 -12.55 4.64
N ILE A 142 -3.40 -13.11 5.25
CA ILE A 142 -2.13 -13.41 4.58
C ILE A 142 -2.14 -14.88 4.18
N SER A 143 -2.18 -15.13 2.88
CA SER A 143 -2.16 -16.47 2.26
C SER A 143 -0.80 -16.76 1.63
N CYS A 144 -0.64 -17.95 1.05
CA CYS A 144 0.62 -18.36 0.41
C CYS A 144 0.95 -17.59 -0.89
N ASP A 145 0.01 -16.80 -1.39
CA ASP A 145 0.09 -16.05 -2.64
C ASP A 145 -0.06 -14.53 -2.46
N GLY A 146 -0.18 -14.03 -1.24
CA GLY A 146 -0.30 -12.60 -0.99
C GLY A 146 -1.18 -12.24 0.19
N VAL A 147 -1.81 -11.08 0.14
CA VAL A 147 -2.62 -10.54 1.23
C VAL A 147 -3.95 -9.98 0.72
N THR A 148 -5.00 -10.16 1.53
CA THR A 148 -6.25 -9.41 1.45
C THR A 148 -6.31 -8.44 2.62
N VAL A 149 -6.44 -7.16 2.34
CA VAL A 149 -6.67 -6.08 3.31
C VAL A 149 -8.16 -5.86 3.42
N ILE A 150 -8.71 -5.96 4.62
CA ILE A 150 -10.13 -5.68 4.93
C ILE A 150 -10.12 -4.56 5.95
N ASP A 151 -10.56 -3.39 5.54
CA ASP A 151 -10.60 -2.18 6.36
C ASP A 151 -12.05 -1.73 6.54
N ARG A 152 -12.42 -1.44 7.79
CA ARG A 152 -13.69 -0.85 8.14
C ARG A 152 -13.45 0.48 8.86
N ILE A 153 -13.85 1.58 8.24
CA ILE A 153 -13.77 2.93 8.81
C ILE A 153 -15.07 3.21 9.56
N GLU A 154 -14.95 3.53 10.84
CA GLU A 154 -16.08 3.85 11.72
C GLU A 154 -16.03 5.33 12.13
N ASN A 155 -17.12 6.06 11.93
CA ASN A 155 -17.30 7.37 12.52
C ASN A 155 -17.88 7.21 13.93
N THR A 156 -17.06 7.39 14.94
CA THR A 156 -17.47 7.20 16.36
C THR A 156 -18.26 8.38 16.93
N ARG A 157 -18.43 9.48 16.18
CA ARG A 157 -19.11 10.69 16.63
C ARG A 157 -20.62 10.64 16.36
N LYS A 158 -21.35 11.58 16.97
CA LYS A 158 -22.79 11.83 16.74
C LYS A 158 -23.01 12.93 15.67
N VAL A 159 -22.00 13.25 14.88
CA VAL A 159 -22.04 14.21 13.77
C VAL A 159 -21.35 13.61 12.58
N ASP A 160 -21.78 14.01 11.40
CA ASP A 160 -21.17 13.57 10.15
C ASP A 160 -19.71 13.99 10.07
N ALA A 161 -18.95 13.22 9.34
CA ALA A 161 -17.54 13.47 9.06
C ALA A 161 -17.24 13.24 7.57
N ASP A 162 -16.02 13.49 7.20
CA ASP A 162 -15.48 13.12 5.89
C ASP A 162 -14.05 12.57 6.04
N TYR A 163 -13.61 11.79 5.07
CA TYR A 163 -12.26 11.23 5.03
C TYR A 163 -11.80 11.03 3.59
N CYS A 164 -10.53 10.76 3.43
CA CYS A 164 -9.95 10.24 2.21
C CYS A 164 -9.08 9.02 2.52
N LEU A 165 -8.99 8.09 1.57
CA LEU A 165 -8.26 6.85 1.74
C LEU A 165 -7.56 6.49 0.42
N LEU A 166 -6.30 6.06 0.52
CA LEU A 166 -5.51 5.56 -0.59
C LEU A 166 -4.62 4.41 -0.10
N TYR A 167 -4.65 3.31 -0.83
CA TYR A 167 -3.78 2.16 -0.63
C TYR A 167 -2.60 2.23 -1.59
N HIS A 168 -1.46 2.72 -1.13
CA HIS A 168 -0.24 2.89 -1.91
C HIS A 168 0.54 1.57 -1.95
N CYS A 169 0.24 0.73 -2.94
CA CYS A 169 0.93 -0.56 -3.12
C CYS A 169 2.20 -0.34 -3.96
N ASN A 170 3.38 -0.64 -3.38
CA ASN A 170 4.65 -0.33 -4.02
C ASN A 170 5.46 -1.56 -4.38
N PHE A 171 5.92 -1.60 -5.62
CA PHE A 171 6.75 -2.65 -6.18
C PHE A 171 8.11 -2.11 -6.57
N GLY A 172 9.17 -2.89 -6.28
CA GLY A 172 10.56 -2.50 -6.54
C GLY A 172 11.41 -3.64 -7.10
N ALA A 173 12.67 -3.35 -7.39
CA ALA A 173 13.62 -4.36 -7.83
C ALA A 173 13.88 -5.41 -6.71
N PRO A 174 14.13 -6.69 -7.06
CA PRO A 174 14.30 -7.23 -8.42
C PRO A 174 12.98 -7.57 -9.14
N PHE A 175 11.83 -7.54 -8.46
CA PHE A 175 10.53 -7.83 -9.09
C PHE A 175 10.19 -6.78 -10.16
N LEU A 176 10.32 -5.49 -9.85
CA LEU A 176 10.24 -4.45 -10.86
C LEU A 176 11.49 -4.47 -11.73
N SER A 177 11.33 -4.59 -13.04
CA SER A 177 12.46 -4.59 -13.98
C SER A 177 12.04 -4.14 -15.37
N ASP A 178 13.02 -3.70 -16.14
CA ASP A 178 12.86 -3.38 -17.56
C ASP A 178 12.16 -4.48 -18.34
N GLY A 179 11.27 -4.10 -19.25
CA GLY A 179 10.41 -4.99 -20.03
C GLY A 179 9.21 -5.55 -19.25
N GLY A 180 9.02 -5.13 -17.99
CA GLY A 180 7.78 -5.38 -17.26
C GLY A 180 6.61 -4.58 -17.83
N GLU A 181 5.40 -5.08 -17.62
CA GLU A 181 4.18 -4.51 -18.18
C GLU A 181 3.15 -4.25 -17.08
N VAL A 182 2.63 -3.01 -17.04
CA VAL A 182 1.50 -2.61 -16.19
C VAL A 182 0.22 -2.70 -17.01
N LYS A 183 -0.84 -3.29 -16.43
CA LYS A 183 -2.17 -3.36 -17.03
C LYS A 183 -3.18 -2.82 -16.04
N VAL A 184 -4.00 -1.89 -16.51
CA VAL A 184 -5.09 -1.29 -15.75
C VAL A 184 -6.34 -1.30 -16.62
N ASP A 185 -7.45 -1.82 -16.10
CA ASP A 185 -8.76 -1.70 -16.74
C ASP A 185 -9.35 -0.33 -16.42
N TYR A 186 -9.21 0.63 -17.33
CA TYR A 186 -9.62 2.00 -17.09
C TYR A 186 -10.66 2.50 -18.12
N LEU A 187 -11.47 3.45 -17.69
CA LEU A 187 -12.35 4.24 -18.56
C LEU A 187 -11.59 5.45 -19.14
N THR A 188 -10.82 6.14 -18.28
CA THR A 188 -9.97 7.27 -18.67
C THR A 188 -8.62 7.19 -18.01
N ARG A 189 -7.58 7.67 -18.68
CA ARG A 189 -6.24 7.85 -18.16
C ARG A 189 -5.74 9.26 -18.45
N GLU A 190 -5.20 9.93 -17.44
CA GLU A 190 -4.64 11.27 -17.52
C GLU A 190 -3.23 11.29 -16.93
N GLY A 191 -2.27 11.94 -17.60
CA GLY A 191 -0.98 12.26 -17.01
C GLY A 191 -1.10 13.46 -16.08
N LEU A 192 -0.68 13.30 -14.81
CA LEU A 192 -0.67 14.42 -13.84
C LEU A 192 0.61 15.25 -13.94
N THR A 193 1.76 14.60 -14.02
CA THR A 193 3.05 15.30 -14.18
C THR A 193 3.28 15.71 -15.64
N PRO A 194 4.13 16.71 -15.93
CA PRO A 194 4.45 17.11 -17.30
C PRO A 194 4.90 15.93 -18.15
N LEU A 195 5.88 15.15 -17.64
CA LEU A 195 6.41 13.97 -18.33
C LEU A 195 5.34 12.89 -18.53
N ALA A 196 4.42 12.69 -17.57
CA ALA A 196 3.32 11.75 -17.72
C ALA A 196 2.35 12.13 -18.86
N LYS A 197 2.14 13.43 -19.10
CA LYS A 197 1.31 13.91 -20.22
C LYS A 197 1.92 13.57 -21.58
N GLU A 198 3.24 13.61 -21.68
CA GLU A 198 3.99 13.30 -22.89
C GLU A 198 4.09 11.79 -23.14
N THR A 199 4.15 10.98 -22.07
CA THR A 199 4.39 9.54 -22.13
C THR A 199 3.16 8.66 -21.97
N GLN A 200 1.95 9.20 -22.12
CA GLN A 200 0.70 8.44 -21.96
C GLN A 200 0.59 7.21 -22.87
N ALA A 201 1.14 7.29 -24.08
CA ALA A 201 1.11 6.17 -25.02
C ALA A 201 1.93 4.96 -24.58
N THR A 202 2.95 5.17 -23.76
CA THR A 202 3.87 4.15 -23.23
C THR A 202 3.69 3.91 -21.74
N ALA A 203 2.61 4.39 -21.15
CA ALA A 203 2.36 4.29 -19.71
C ALA A 203 2.37 2.84 -19.19
N SER A 204 2.02 1.85 -20.00
CA SER A 204 2.05 0.43 -19.62
C SER A 204 3.47 -0.14 -19.45
N ASN A 205 4.49 0.54 -19.97
CA ASN A 205 5.85 0.00 -20.03
C ASN A 205 6.66 0.37 -18.80
N ILE A 206 7.43 -0.56 -18.32
CA ILE A 206 8.52 -0.32 -17.36
C ILE A 206 9.82 -0.29 -18.16
N ILE A 207 10.54 0.82 -18.03
CA ILE A 207 11.81 1.04 -18.72
C ILE A 207 12.99 0.76 -17.79
N PHE A 208 14.17 0.62 -18.32
CA PHE A 208 15.41 0.50 -17.56
C PHE A 208 15.61 1.74 -16.67
N PRO A 209 16.13 1.57 -15.43
CA PRO A 209 16.37 2.73 -14.56
C PRO A 209 17.43 3.65 -15.17
N ILE A 210 17.19 4.95 -15.08
CA ILE A 210 18.04 6.00 -15.61
C ILE A 210 18.40 7.03 -14.53
N PRO A 211 19.61 7.62 -14.57
CA PRO A 211 20.00 8.62 -13.59
C PRO A 211 19.06 9.82 -13.57
N ASN A 212 18.63 10.24 -12.40
CA ASN A 212 17.80 11.43 -12.16
C ASN A 212 16.50 11.48 -12.99
N ALA A 213 15.89 10.32 -13.29
CA ALA A 213 14.59 10.31 -13.95
C ALA A 213 13.54 11.06 -13.11
N GLU A 214 12.73 11.88 -13.77
CA GLU A 214 11.58 12.51 -13.15
C GLU A 214 10.50 11.46 -12.91
N GLU A 215 9.75 11.62 -11.81
CA GLU A 215 8.59 10.79 -11.56
C GLU A 215 7.46 11.05 -12.56
N VAL A 216 6.70 10.02 -12.86
CA VAL A 216 5.47 10.12 -13.65
C VAL A 216 4.29 9.59 -12.85
N VAL A 217 3.17 10.32 -12.90
CA VAL A 217 1.93 9.91 -12.27
C VAL A 217 0.82 9.95 -13.29
N TYR A 218 0.20 8.77 -13.50
CA TYR A 218 -1.00 8.64 -14.31
C TYR A 218 -2.20 8.45 -13.40
N TYR A 219 -3.29 9.10 -13.78
CA TYR A 219 -4.56 8.99 -13.09
C TYR A 219 -5.53 8.17 -13.92
N HIS A 220 -6.08 7.14 -13.32
CA HIS A 220 -7.08 6.29 -13.98
C HIS A 220 -8.43 6.44 -13.27
N THR A 221 -9.49 6.69 -14.04
CA THR A 221 -10.84 6.33 -13.63
C THR A 221 -11.02 4.87 -14.04
N VAL A 222 -11.19 3.99 -13.06
CA VAL A 222 -11.19 2.55 -13.34
C VAL A 222 -12.56 2.04 -13.75
N LYS A 223 -12.55 0.94 -14.52
CA LYS A 223 -13.75 0.23 -14.92
C LYS A 223 -14.10 -0.87 -13.92
N ASP A 224 -13.18 -1.76 -13.65
CA ASP A 224 -13.41 -2.99 -12.91
C ASP A 224 -12.48 -3.16 -11.70
N GLY A 225 -11.92 -2.09 -11.14
CA GLY A 225 -11.11 -2.16 -9.91
C GLY A 225 -9.99 -3.19 -9.96
N ARG A 226 -9.24 -3.23 -11.09
CA ARG A 226 -8.18 -4.20 -11.33
C ARG A 226 -6.96 -3.55 -11.94
N ALA A 227 -5.80 -3.86 -11.35
CA ALA A 227 -4.50 -3.50 -11.88
C ALA A 227 -3.53 -4.68 -11.76
N GLU A 228 -2.65 -4.83 -12.74
CA GLU A 228 -1.64 -5.89 -12.78
C GLU A 228 -0.26 -5.31 -13.09
N TYR A 229 0.76 -5.94 -12.54
CA TYR A 229 2.12 -5.83 -13.04
C TYR A 229 2.70 -7.22 -13.31
N VAL A 230 3.33 -7.39 -14.46
CA VAL A 230 3.86 -8.67 -14.92
C VAL A 230 5.34 -8.54 -15.27
N ASN A 231 6.17 -9.34 -14.59
CA ASN A 231 7.58 -9.53 -14.94
C ASN A 231 7.74 -10.87 -15.65
N ARG A 232 7.80 -10.84 -16.99
CA ARG A 232 7.91 -12.07 -17.80
C ARG A 232 9.25 -12.78 -17.61
N ARG A 233 10.33 -12.04 -17.30
CA ARG A 233 11.66 -12.61 -17.10
C ARG A 233 11.74 -13.45 -15.82
N LEU A 234 11.06 -13.03 -14.77
CA LEU A 234 10.99 -13.77 -13.50
C LEU A 234 9.85 -14.79 -13.47
N GLY A 235 8.92 -14.74 -14.42
CA GLY A 235 7.70 -15.54 -14.40
C GLY A 235 6.81 -15.25 -13.20
N ILE A 236 6.80 -13.99 -12.73
CA ILE A 236 6.02 -13.53 -11.58
C ILE A 236 5.14 -12.36 -12.01
N GLY A 237 3.87 -12.42 -11.61
CA GLY A 237 2.92 -11.33 -11.72
C GLY A 237 2.30 -10.98 -10.39
N VAL A 238 1.78 -9.77 -10.27
CA VAL A 238 0.90 -9.34 -9.18
C VAL A 238 -0.40 -8.81 -9.77
N GLU A 239 -1.50 -9.12 -9.11
CA GLU A 239 -2.83 -8.59 -9.38
C GLU A 239 -3.32 -7.88 -8.13
N ILE A 240 -3.79 -6.65 -8.30
CA ILE A 240 -4.51 -5.89 -7.28
C ILE A 240 -5.97 -5.81 -7.71
N THR A 241 -6.89 -6.23 -6.83
CA THR A 241 -8.34 -6.14 -7.09
C THR A 241 -9.06 -5.49 -5.91
N TYR A 242 -10.07 -4.69 -6.22
CA TYR A 242 -10.87 -3.95 -5.26
C TYR A 242 -12.24 -3.59 -5.84
N ASP A 243 -13.14 -3.09 -5.02
CA ASP A 243 -14.46 -2.59 -5.43
C ASP A 243 -14.32 -1.19 -6.04
N SER A 244 -14.51 -1.05 -7.37
CA SER A 244 -14.39 0.23 -8.08
C SER A 244 -15.50 1.23 -7.74
N ASP A 245 -16.64 0.79 -7.22
CA ASP A 245 -17.69 1.71 -6.74
C ASP A 245 -17.24 2.42 -5.45
N LYS A 246 -16.40 1.79 -4.65
CA LYS A 246 -15.86 2.34 -3.41
C LYS A 246 -14.53 3.03 -3.57
N LEU A 247 -13.67 2.53 -4.48
CA LEU A 247 -12.35 3.06 -4.81
C LEU A 247 -12.31 3.38 -6.31
N PRO A 248 -12.99 4.46 -6.75
CA PRO A 248 -13.20 4.72 -8.18
C PRO A 248 -11.94 5.17 -8.92
N TYR A 249 -10.86 5.38 -8.21
CA TYR A 249 -9.64 5.93 -8.77
C TYR A 249 -8.44 5.04 -8.51
N LEU A 250 -7.53 5.00 -9.49
CA LEU A 250 -6.22 4.39 -9.37
C LEU A 250 -5.15 5.38 -9.82
N LEU A 251 -4.14 5.57 -9.00
CA LEU A 251 -2.93 6.24 -9.42
C LEU A 251 -1.89 5.18 -9.80
N GLU A 252 -1.22 5.42 -10.91
CA GLU A 252 -0.05 4.69 -11.35
C GLU A 252 1.13 5.63 -11.22
N TRP A 253 1.85 5.52 -10.11
CA TRP A 253 3.08 6.26 -9.84
C TRP A 253 4.28 5.45 -10.30
N LYS A 254 5.20 6.10 -10.99
CA LYS A 254 6.47 5.51 -11.39
C LYS A 254 7.63 6.44 -11.06
N SER A 255 8.62 5.91 -10.41
CA SER A 255 9.96 6.45 -10.37
C SER A 255 10.88 5.50 -11.13
N MET A 256 11.39 5.94 -12.27
CA MET A 256 12.35 5.17 -13.04
C MET A 256 13.79 5.64 -12.78
N ALA A 257 14.03 6.30 -11.65
CA ALA A 257 15.35 6.71 -11.22
C ALA A 257 16.17 5.52 -10.70
N GLU A 258 17.48 5.49 -10.97
CA GLU A 258 18.36 4.41 -10.53
C GLU A 258 18.32 4.15 -9.04
N ASP A 259 18.21 5.22 -8.24
CA ASP A 259 18.25 5.14 -6.78
C ASP A 259 16.88 4.89 -6.12
N ASP A 260 15.78 5.18 -6.84
CA ASP A 260 14.41 5.07 -6.31
C ASP A 260 13.50 4.39 -7.34
N TYR A 261 13.94 3.24 -7.88
CA TYR A 261 13.25 2.51 -8.93
C TYR A 261 11.99 1.81 -8.39
N ALA A 262 10.83 2.42 -8.66
CA ALA A 262 9.57 2.07 -8.04
C ALA A 262 8.37 2.13 -9.00
N LEU A 263 7.38 1.29 -8.72
CA LEU A 263 6.02 1.34 -9.27
C LEU A 263 5.03 1.36 -8.12
N GLY A 264 4.19 2.39 -8.05
CA GLY A 264 3.01 2.46 -7.19
C GLY A 264 1.75 2.16 -7.99
N LEU A 265 0.90 1.26 -7.47
CA LEU A 265 -0.47 1.04 -7.96
C LEU A 265 -1.41 1.32 -6.79
N GLU A 266 -2.13 2.44 -6.87
CA GLU A 266 -2.70 3.07 -5.70
C GLU A 266 -4.21 3.28 -5.86
N SER A 267 -5.01 2.37 -5.32
CA SER A 267 -6.47 2.52 -5.32
C SER A 267 -6.94 3.53 -4.27
N ALA A 268 -7.85 4.45 -4.65
CA ALA A 268 -8.22 5.59 -3.83
C ALA A 268 -9.70 5.96 -3.88
N THR A 269 -10.18 6.57 -2.78
CA THR A 269 -11.51 7.17 -2.69
C THR A 269 -11.56 8.57 -3.30
N THR A 270 -10.43 9.22 -3.53
CA THR A 270 -10.35 10.63 -3.94
C THR A 270 -9.32 10.88 -5.01
N ARG A 271 -9.51 11.96 -5.75
CA ARG A 271 -8.50 12.54 -6.65
C ARG A 271 -7.68 13.60 -5.90
N PHE A 272 -6.38 13.67 -6.21
CA PHE A 272 -5.47 14.65 -5.60
C PHE A 272 -5.79 16.09 -6.00
N ASP A 273 -6.26 16.29 -7.23
CA ASP A 273 -6.55 17.60 -7.79
C ASP A 273 -7.85 18.23 -7.31
N THR A 274 -8.81 17.42 -6.86
CA THR A 274 -10.13 17.89 -6.42
C THR A 274 -10.34 17.86 -4.91
N PHE A 275 -9.54 17.11 -4.18
CA PHE A 275 -9.61 16.91 -2.71
C PHE A 275 -11.01 16.59 -2.17
N ARG A 276 -11.83 15.97 -3.01
CA ARG A 276 -13.17 15.60 -2.62
C ARG A 276 -13.12 14.42 -1.66
N LYS A 277 -13.38 14.69 -0.40
CA LYS A 277 -13.44 13.67 0.63
C LYS A 277 -14.73 12.84 0.54
N THR A 278 -14.67 11.61 1.02
CA THR A 278 -15.80 10.70 1.13
C THR A 278 -16.59 11.04 2.40
N PRO A 279 -17.88 11.40 2.31
CA PRO A 279 -18.70 11.65 3.50
C PRO A 279 -19.01 10.34 4.22
N ILE A 280 -19.09 10.38 5.56
CA ILE A 280 -19.52 9.29 6.41
C ILE A 280 -20.47 9.82 7.48
N ASN A 281 -21.68 9.28 7.55
CA ASN A 281 -22.68 9.74 8.49
C ASN A 281 -22.27 9.47 9.95
N ALA A 282 -22.94 10.17 10.87
CA ALA A 282 -22.78 9.93 12.30
C ALA A 282 -23.03 8.47 12.66
N LYS A 283 -22.10 7.83 13.36
CA LYS A 283 -22.19 6.42 13.79
C LYS A 283 -22.23 5.38 12.66
N ASP A 284 -21.92 5.78 11.44
CA ASP A 284 -21.88 4.89 10.28
C ASP A 284 -20.50 4.24 10.09
N THR A 285 -20.45 3.23 9.22
CA THR A 285 -19.23 2.49 8.87
C THR A 285 -19.16 2.22 7.38
N HIS A 286 -17.94 2.37 6.82
CA HIS A 286 -17.63 2.00 5.44
C HIS A 286 -16.58 0.89 5.41
N GLU A 287 -16.77 -0.10 4.55
CA GLU A 287 -15.85 -1.23 4.40
C GLU A 287 -15.18 -1.22 3.04
N TYR A 288 -13.87 -1.50 3.04
CA TYR A 288 -13.01 -1.62 1.88
C TYR A 288 -12.29 -2.96 1.88
N ILE A 289 -12.17 -3.57 0.71
CA ILE A 289 -11.42 -4.81 0.52
C ILE A 289 -10.46 -4.60 -0.66
N VAL A 290 -9.17 -4.81 -0.40
CA VAL A 290 -8.11 -4.77 -1.42
C VAL A 290 -7.35 -6.09 -1.38
N ASN A 291 -7.28 -6.77 -2.51
CA ASN A 291 -6.49 -7.99 -2.67
C ASN A 291 -5.20 -7.66 -3.41
N ILE A 292 -4.07 -8.13 -2.89
CA ILE A 292 -2.75 -8.06 -3.53
C ILE A 292 -2.28 -9.50 -3.66
N LYS A 293 -2.36 -10.07 -4.88
CA LYS A 293 -2.11 -11.47 -5.14
C LYS A 293 -1.00 -11.66 -6.15
N PHE A 294 -0.04 -12.50 -5.79
CA PHE A 294 1.08 -12.88 -6.65
C PHE A 294 0.83 -14.24 -7.29
N ASN A 295 1.29 -14.40 -8.51
CA ASN A 295 1.23 -15.66 -9.23
C ASN A 295 2.56 -15.97 -9.92
N ARG A 296 2.79 -17.26 -10.21
CA ARG A 296 3.88 -17.69 -11.09
C ARG A 296 3.29 -18.22 -12.39
N PHE A 297 3.98 -17.97 -13.48
CA PHE A 297 3.67 -18.52 -14.78
C PHE A 297 4.95 -19.04 -15.46
N GLN A 298 4.79 -19.92 -16.42
CA GLN A 298 5.94 -20.46 -17.14
C GLN A 298 6.58 -19.37 -18.00
N VAL A 299 7.89 -19.23 -17.87
CA VAL A 299 8.69 -18.42 -18.79
C VAL A 299 8.89 -19.26 -20.04
N LEU A 300 8.32 -18.84 -21.17
CA LEU A 300 8.45 -19.52 -22.47
C LEU A 300 9.83 -19.25 -23.07
#